data_8bce1790b034deb94c43535161d3035c
#
_entry.id   8bce1790b034deb94c43535161d3035c
#
_cell.length_a   1.000
_cell.length_b   1.000
_cell.length_c   1.000
_cell.angle_alpha   90.00
_cell.angle_beta   90.00
_cell.angle_gamma   90.00
#
_symmetry.space_group_name_H-M   'P 1'
#
loop_
_entity.id
_entity.type
_entity.pdbx_description
1 polymer ?
#
loop_
_entity_poly.entity_id
_entity_poly.type
_entity_poly.pdbx_seq_one_letter_code
_entity_poly.pdbx_strand_id
1 'polypeptide(L)'
;MKPSLSIHPLRFFAALSLFALATTLRAALPTDEAGAIAYLTGKGLTITKNADGHAVTLKSSGQPPMTAEEYALIGKLTQLEDINFNASPLGDGEWGFLKALPKLKSLAIGHSGKFSTLEPFSGLPLESILVGGCVGLRDLNRSDKGKLRNAVTTLHGLPNLKSLTLYHSPVVLDDAHLAHLTAQFPLLESLRIDFAPLAGLQAGITPAGLAALQKLPLTTLKVEGLKDFTAAHFQAIAGIKSLKTLSLDTRKQPANTEAIAAFKTARPDVEVAVSQPGDKGPPQVKKK
;
A
#
# COMPACT_ATOMS: atom_id res chain seq x y z
N MET A 1 -38.30 -76.81 -37.99
CA MET A 1 -36.96 -76.19 -38.02
C MET A 1 -36.87 -75.17 -36.90
N LYS A 2 -36.14 -75.50 -35.83
CA LYS A 2 -35.87 -74.57 -34.71
C LYS A 2 -34.45 -74.09 -34.81
N PRO A 3 -34.16 -72.77 -34.68
CA PRO A 3 -32.79 -72.29 -34.61
C PRO A 3 -32.28 -72.37 -33.17
N SER A 4 -31.09 -72.94 -33.03
CA SER A 4 -30.38 -73.06 -31.77
C SER A 4 -29.73 -71.73 -31.40
N LEU A 5 -30.01 -71.20 -30.19
CA LEU A 5 -29.31 -70.09 -29.62
C LEU A 5 -28.00 -70.55 -28.99
N SER A 6 -26.87 -70.06 -29.53
CA SER A 6 -25.55 -70.20 -28.94
C SER A 6 -25.31 -69.07 -27.92
N ILE A 7 -25.16 -69.44 -26.65
CA ILE A 7 -24.81 -68.54 -25.56
C ILE A 7 -23.28 -68.47 -25.45
N HIS A 8 -22.72 -67.32 -25.72
CA HIS A 8 -21.28 -67.02 -25.47
C HIS A 8 -21.13 -66.48 -24.06
N PRO A 9 -20.17 -66.97 -23.26
CA PRO A 9 -19.92 -66.45 -21.92
C PRO A 9 -19.15 -65.11 -22.01
N LEU A 10 -19.81 -64.09 -21.50
CA LEU A 10 -19.21 -62.76 -21.33
C LEU A 10 -18.13 -62.85 -20.20
N ARG A 11 -16.88 -62.70 -20.56
CA ARG A 11 -15.77 -62.56 -19.60
C ARG A 11 -15.77 -61.14 -19.07
N PHE A 12 -16.23 -60.91 -17.85
CA PHE A 12 -16.03 -59.66 -17.09
C PHE A 12 -14.55 -59.54 -16.72
N PHE A 13 -13.80 -58.66 -17.35
CA PHE A 13 -12.55 -58.16 -16.83
C PHE A 13 -12.84 -57.06 -15.85
N ALA A 14 -12.71 -57.35 -14.55
CA ALA A 14 -12.70 -56.33 -13.53
C ALA A 14 -11.34 -55.63 -13.54
N ALA A 15 -11.29 -54.46 -14.17
CA ALA A 15 -10.15 -53.57 -14.08
C ALA A 15 -10.17 -52.90 -12.69
N LEU A 16 -9.34 -53.45 -11.78
CA LEU A 16 -9.06 -52.79 -10.49
C LEU A 16 -8.20 -51.57 -10.74
N SER A 17 -8.84 -50.38 -10.85
CA SER A 17 -8.14 -49.13 -10.89
C SER A 17 -7.61 -48.79 -9.51
N LEU A 18 -6.32 -49.06 -9.28
CA LEU A 18 -5.58 -48.57 -8.12
C LEU A 18 -5.43 -47.06 -8.27
N PHE A 19 -6.36 -46.27 -7.68
CA PHE A 19 -6.14 -44.87 -7.43
C PHE A 19 -5.04 -44.78 -6.34
N ALA A 20 -3.79 -44.61 -6.75
CA ALA A 20 -2.72 -44.21 -5.89
C ALA A 20 -3.03 -42.77 -5.43
N LEU A 21 -3.59 -42.62 -4.24
CA LEU A 21 -3.72 -41.34 -3.55
C LEU A 21 -2.31 -40.89 -3.21
N ALA A 22 -1.66 -40.15 -4.13
CA ALA A 22 -0.42 -39.45 -3.85
C ALA A 22 -0.76 -38.31 -2.89
N THR A 23 -0.82 -38.62 -1.59
CA THR A 23 -0.73 -37.59 -0.55
C THR A 23 0.66 -36.98 -0.67
N THR A 24 0.75 -35.85 -1.38
CA THR A 24 1.95 -35.02 -1.33
C THR A 24 2.12 -34.59 0.11
N LEU A 25 3.05 -35.26 0.79
CA LEU A 25 3.46 -34.88 2.15
C LEU A 25 4.00 -33.44 2.04
N ARG A 26 3.17 -32.45 2.37
CA ARG A 26 3.61 -31.05 2.41
C ARG A 26 4.66 -30.98 3.53
N ALA A 27 5.91 -30.63 3.18
CA ALA A 27 6.95 -30.46 4.19
C ALA A 27 6.46 -29.49 5.27
N ALA A 28 6.69 -29.84 6.53
CA ALA A 28 6.31 -28.99 7.65
C ALA A 28 7.00 -27.62 7.53
N LEU A 29 6.24 -26.57 7.79
CA LEU A 29 6.78 -25.20 7.78
C LEU A 29 7.76 -25.01 8.95
N PRO A 30 8.83 -24.22 8.77
CA PRO A 30 9.79 -23.94 9.83
C PRO A 30 9.15 -23.31 11.07
N THR A 31 9.68 -23.67 12.24
CA THR A 31 9.17 -23.19 13.53
C THR A 31 10.03 -22.10 14.16
N ASP A 32 11.27 -21.93 13.71
CA ASP A 32 12.22 -20.92 14.19
C ASP A 32 12.55 -19.84 13.14
N GLU A 33 13.26 -18.78 13.55
CA GLU A 33 13.63 -17.67 12.69
C GLU A 33 14.60 -18.09 11.58
N ALA A 34 15.61 -18.91 11.90
CA ALA A 34 16.62 -19.31 10.93
C ALA A 34 16.01 -20.12 9.77
N GLY A 35 15.14 -21.07 10.12
CA GLY A 35 14.37 -21.85 9.16
C GLY A 35 13.41 -20.99 8.35
N ALA A 36 12.73 -20.03 9.00
CA ALA A 36 11.84 -19.09 8.32
C ALA A 36 12.61 -18.23 7.31
N ILE A 37 13.78 -17.69 7.68
CA ILE A 37 14.65 -16.94 6.77
C ILE A 37 15.04 -17.79 5.56
N ALA A 38 15.54 -19.02 5.78
CA ALA A 38 15.95 -19.91 4.70
C ALA A 38 14.78 -20.23 3.76
N TYR A 39 13.60 -20.55 4.32
CA TYR A 39 12.40 -20.87 3.57
C TYR A 39 11.93 -19.68 2.72
N LEU A 40 11.78 -18.51 3.34
CA LEU A 40 11.30 -17.30 2.67
C LEU A 40 12.28 -16.81 1.58
N THR A 41 13.58 -16.92 1.83
CA THR A 41 14.61 -16.64 0.82
C THR A 41 14.52 -17.61 -0.36
N GLY A 42 14.30 -18.90 -0.09
CA GLY A 42 14.06 -19.92 -1.12
C GLY A 42 12.80 -19.67 -1.96
N LYS A 43 11.83 -18.93 -1.42
CA LYS A 43 10.62 -18.46 -2.14
C LYS A 43 10.84 -17.16 -2.91
N GLY A 44 12.04 -16.59 -2.90
CA GLY A 44 12.38 -15.38 -3.67
C GLY A 44 12.23 -14.07 -2.89
N LEU A 45 12.05 -14.10 -1.58
CA LEU A 45 12.12 -12.91 -0.76
C LEU A 45 13.58 -12.52 -0.48
N THR A 46 13.88 -11.24 -0.55
CA THR A 46 15.19 -10.71 -0.17
C THR A 46 15.16 -10.31 1.30
N ILE A 47 16.02 -10.95 2.11
CA ILE A 47 16.10 -10.69 3.55
C ILE A 47 17.50 -10.22 3.90
N THR A 48 17.59 -9.03 4.56
CA THR A 48 18.85 -8.52 5.11
C THR A 48 18.90 -8.83 6.60
N LYS A 49 20.07 -9.23 7.09
CA LYS A 49 20.31 -9.57 8.50
C LYS A 49 21.20 -8.54 9.16
N ASN A 50 21.05 -8.39 10.48
CA ASN A 50 22.02 -7.67 11.31
C ASN A 50 23.26 -8.56 11.63
N ALA A 51 24.19 -8.01 12.42
CA ALA A 51 25.42 -8.72 12.81
C ALA A 51 25.15 -10.00 13.61
N ASP A 52 24.03 -10.08 14.34
CA ASP A 52 23.63 -11.24 15.15
C ASP A 52 22.89 -12.31 14.32
N GLY A 53 22.69 -12.07 13.03
CA GLY A 53 22.04 -13.00 12.11
C GLY A 53 20.51 -12.90 12.05
N HIS A 54 19.89 -11.96 12.79
CA HIS A 54 18.45 -11.71 12.76
C HIS A 54 18.02 -10.92 11.54
N ALA A 55 16.86 -11.24 10.97
CA ALA A 55 16.26 -10.50 9.86
C ALA A 55 15.84 -9.09 10.30
N VAL A 56 16.28 -8.04 9.59
CA VAL A 56 15.94 -6.65 9.85
C VAL A 56 15.19 -5.99 8.70
N THR A 57 15.38 -6.44 7.46
CA THR A 57 14.60 -5.99 6.32
C THR A 57 14.09 -7.16 5.50
N LEU A 58 12.91 -7.01 4.92
CA LEU A 58 12.31 -7.98 4.02
C LEU A 58 11.73 -7.28 2.80
N LYS A 59 12.08 -7.77 1.60
CA LYS A 59 11.58 -7.22 0.33
C LYS A 59 11.11 -8.32 -0.60
N SER A 60 10.00 -8.06 -1.31
CA SER A 60 9.59 -8.83 -2.47
C SER A 60 9.56 -7.96 -3.72
N SER A 61 10.10 -8.45 -4.83
CA SER A 61 10.09 -7.76 -6.12
C SER A 61 8.97 -8.22 -7.06
N GLY A 62 8.06 -9.06 -6.58
CA GLY A 62 6.97 -9.64 -7.35
C GLY A 62 6.05 -10.46 -6.46
N GLN A 63 5.22 -11.31 -7.07
CA GLN A 63 4.37 -12.26 -6.35
C GLN A 63 5.13 -13.58 -6.17
N PRO A 64 5.82 -13.81 -5.07
CA PRO A 64 6.34 -15.13 -4.79
C PRO A 64 5.17 -16.12 -4.68
N PRO A 65 5.30 -17.36 -5.19
CA PRO A 65 4.26 -18.38 -5.15
C PRO A 65 4.12 -18.93 -3.74
N MET A 66 3.58 -18.13 -2.84
CA MET A 66 3.41 -18.43 -1.42
C MET A 66 1.94 -18.42 -1.03
N THR A 67 1.57 -19.31 -0.11
CA THR A 67 0.26 -19.31 0.54
C THR A 67 0.23 -18.33 1.72
N ALA A 68 -0.96 -18.04 2.26
CA ALA A 68 -1.11 -17.19 3.44
C ALA A 68 -0.35 -17.76 4.67
N GLU A 69 -0.33 -19.12 4.85
CA GLU A 69 0.40 -19.74 5.93
C GLU A 69 1.93 -19.60 5.75
N GLU A 70 2.41 -19.60 4.51
CA GLU A 70 3.83 -19.36 4.23
C GLU A 70 4.19 -17.89 4.49
N TYR A 71 3.31 -16.94 4.17
CA TYR A 71 3.48 -15.54 4.56
C TYR A 71 3.47 -15.35 6.08
N ALA A 72 2.71 -16.17 6.83
CA ALA A 72 2.67 -16.09 8.28
C ALA A 72 4.03 -16.41 8.95
N LEU A 73 4.95 -17.08 8.23
CA LEU A 73 6.33 -17.30 8.70
C LEU A 73 7.09 -15.99 8.94
N ILE A 74 6.69 -14.88 8.27
CA ILE A 74 7.29 -13.57 8.48
C ILE A 74 7.13 -13.12 9.94
N GLY A 75 6.03 -13.51 10.60
CA GLY A 75 5.82 -13.23 12.02
C GLY A 75 6.85 -13.82 12.98
N LYS A 76 7.71 -14.77 12.51
CA LYS A 76 8.83 -15.29 13.28
C LYS A 76 10.08 -14.40 13.25
N LEU A 77 10.12 -13.43 12.33
CA LEU A 77 11.24 -12.52 12.14
C LEU A 77 11.08 -11.29 13.04
N THR A 78 11.08 -11.50 14.35
CA THR A 78 10.69 -10.50 15.37
C THR A 78 11.59 -9.25 15.44
N GLN A 79 12.74 -9.26 14.75
CA GLN A 79 13.65 -8.13 14.65
C GLN A 79 13.44 -7.30 13.37
N LEU A 80 12.42 -7.63 12.55
CA LEU A 80 12.12 -6.86 11.34
C LEU A 80 11.74 -5.43 11.68
N GLU A 81 12.40 -4.49 11.00
CA GLU A 81 12.15 -3.06 11.06
C GLU A 81 11.53 -2.50 9.76
N ASP A 82 11.80 -3.13 8.61
CA ASP A 82 11.33 -2.69 7.31
C ASP A 82 10.77 -3.85 6.50
N ILE A 83 9.56 -3.68 5.98
CA ILE A 83 8.92 -4.59 5.04
C ILE A 83 8.52 -3.83 3.78
N ASN A 84 8.91 -4.36 2.62
CA ASN A 84 8.52 -3.82 1.32
C ASN A 84 7.96 -4.95 0.44
N PHE A 85 6.65 -4.95 0.27
CA PHE A 85 5.95 -5.86 -0.63
C PHE A 85 5.59 -5.17 -1.94
N ASN A 86 5.95 -5.81 -3.06
CA ASN A 86 5.43 -5.44 -4.36
C ASN A 86 4.57 -6.58 -4.91
N ALA A 87 3.34 -6.27 -5.31
CA ALA A 87 2.37 -7.22 -5.84
C ALA A 87 2.04 -8.40 -4.92
N SER A 88 1.89 -8.15 -3.59
CA SER A 88 1.47 -9.18 -2.64
C SER A 88 0.07 -9.72 -2.98
N PRO A 89 -0.14 -11.04 -2.94
CA PRO A 89 -1.44 -11.67 -3.16
C PRO A 89 -2.36 -11.66 -1.93
N LEU A 90 -1.91 -11.10 -0.79
CA LEU A 90 -2.64 -11.15 0.49
C LEU A 90 -3.93 -10.33 0.45
N GLY A 91 -5.00 -10.90 0.98
CA GLY A 91 -6.28 -10.25 1.23
C GLY A 91 -6.39 -9.66 2.64
N ASP A 92 -7.53 -9.05 2.97
CA ASP A 92 -7.73 -8.29 4.22
C ASP A 92 -7.43 -9.08 5.49
N GLY A 93 -7.79 -10.38 5.55
CA GLY A 93 -7.60 -11.23 6.73
C GLY A 93 -6.21 -11.87 6.87
N GLU A 94 -5.31 -11.66 5.90
CA GLU A 94 -4.07 -12.46 5.79
C GLU A 94 -2.82 -11.71 6.31
N TRP A 95 -2.98 -10.51 6.87
CA TRP A 95 -1.90 -9.65 7.38
C TRP A 95 -1.62 -9.84 8.88
N GLY A 96 -2.25 -10.83 9.53
CA GLY A 96 -2.16 -11.03 10.98
C GLY A 96 -0.74 -11.21 11.52
N PHE A 97 0.20 -11.69 10.71
CA PHE A 97 1.60 -11.87 11.07
C PHE A 97 2.31 -10.54 11.42
N LEU A 98 1.84 -9.41 10.93
CA LEU A 98 2.42 -8.10 11.25
C LEU A 98 2.33 -7.78 12.74
N LYS A 99 1.31 -8.28 13.45
CA LYS A 99 1.14 -8.07 14.89
C LYS A 99 2.21 -8.77 15.74
N ALA A 100 2.93 -9.73 15.16
CA ALA A 100 4.05 -10.41 15.81
C ALA A 100 5.40 -9.68 15.63
N LEU A 101 5.42 -8.49 15.01
CA LEU A 101 6.62 -7.75 14.65
C LEU A 101 6.75 -6.47 15.50
N PRO A 102 7.26 -6.56 16.74
CA PRO A 102 7.25 -5.42 17.68
C PRO A 102 8.22 -4.29 17.30
N LYS A 103 9.16 -4.56 16.39
CA LYS A 103 10.16 -3.58 15.93
C LYS A 103 9.86 -2.99 14.55
N LEU A 104 8.72 -3.34 13.94
CA LEU A 104 8.38 -2.89 12.59
C LEU A 104 8.10 -1.38 12.58
N LYS A 105 8.95 -0.62 11.87
CA LYS A 105 8.88 0.84 11.73
C LYS A 105 8.37 1.27 10.36
N SER A 106 8.66 0.48 9.33
CA SER A 106 8.37 0.83 7.94
C SER A 106 7.64 -0.30 7.22
N LEU A 107 6.52 0.04 6.59
CA LEU A 107 5.73 -0.86 5.77
C LEU A 107 5.43 -0.22 4.41
N ALA A 108 5.95 -0.81 3.35
CA ALA A 108 5.65 -0.41 1.99
C ALA A 108 4.90 -1.53 1.26
N ILE A 109 3.77 -1.18 0.63
CA ILE A 109 2.95 -2.11 -0.14
C ILE A 109 2.65 -1.49 -1.51
N GLY A 110 3.19 -2.11 -2.56
CA GLY A 110 2.96 -1.70 -3.94
C GLY A 110 2.16 -2.73 -4.73
N HIS A 111 1.29 -2.28 -5.62
CA HIS A 111 0.59 -3.09 -6.63
C HIS A 111 -0.13 -4.35 -6.10
N SER A 112 -0.53 -4.34 -4.83
CA SER A 112 -1.30 -5.41 -4.19
C SER A 112 -2.78 -5.17 -4.39
N GLY A 113 -3.49 -6.15 -4.96
CA GLY A 113 -4.85 -5.93 -5.47
C GLY A 113 -5.98 -6.55 -4.66
N LYS A 114 -5.67 -7.39 -3.66
CA LYS A 114 -6.69 -8.18 -2.97
C LYS A 114 -7.17 -7.60 -1.64
N PHE A 115 -6.44 -6.67 -1.03
CA PHE A 115 -6.90 -6.04 0.21
C PHE A 115 -7.68 -4.75 -0.08
N SER A 116 -8.73 -4.50 0.69
CA SER A 116 -9.70 -3.41 0.49
C SER A 116 -9.72 -2.40 1.65
N THR A 117 -8.97 -2.65 2.70
CA THR A 117 -8.93 -1.82 3.92
C THR A 117 -7.49 -1.68 4.44
N LEU A 118 -7.20 -0.58 5.14
CA LEU A 118 -5.92 -0.39 5.85
C LEU A 118 -6.00 -0.82 7.32
N GLU A 119 -7.13 -1.34 7.77
CA GLU A 119 -7.35 -1.83 9.14
C GLU A 119 -6.27 -2.81 9.63
N PRO A 120 -5.76 -3.76 8.83
CA PRO A 120 -4.72 -4.68 9.29
C PRO A 120 -3.42 -4.00 9.74
N PHE A 121 -3.19 -2.74 9.35
CA PHE A 121 -2.00 -1.97 9.68
C PHE A 121 -2.20 -1.07 10.90
N SER A 122 -3.43 -0.99 11.41
CA SER A 122 -3.76 -0.21 12.60
C SER A 122 -3.17 -0.82 13.86
N GLY A 123 -2.74 0.04 14.80
CA GLY A 123 -2.15 -0.39 16.07
C GLY A 123 -0.72 -0.94 15.99
N LEU A 124 -0.09 -0.94 14.81
CA LEU A 124 1.32 -1.34 14.65
C LEU A 124 2.27 -0.21 15.08
N PRO A 125 3.54 -0.50 15.45
CA PRO A 125 4.51 0.51 15.89
C PRO A 125 5.12 1.31 14.72
N LEU A 126 4.37 1.53 13.65
CA LEU A 126 4.86 2.10 12.40
C LEU A 126 5.16 3.59 12.51
N GLU A 127 6.32 3.98 11.96
CA GLU A 127 6.72 5.35 11.70
C GLU A 127 6.48 5.76 10.24
N SER A 128 6.45 4.79 9.32
CA SER A 128 6.26 5.03 7.88
C SER A 128 5.34 4.00 7.24
N ILE A 129 4.37 4.49 6.46
CA ILE A 129 3.52 3.67 5.60
C ILE A 129 3.56 4.21 4.18
N LEU A 130 3.80 3.30 3.22
CA LEU A 130 3.64 3.55 1.81
C LEU A 130 2.65 2.55 1.21
N VAL A 131 1.61 3.06 0.60
CA VAL A 131 0.64 2.27 -0.17
C VAL A 131 0.53 2.85 -1.57
N GLY A 132 0.87 2.05 -2.58
CA GLY A 132 0.92 2.51 -3.96
C GLY A 132 0.39 1.51 -4.96
N GLY A 133 -0.47 1.95 -5.90
CA GLY A 133 -0.99 1.09 -6.97
C GLY A 133 -1.89 -0.05 -6.49
N CYS A 134 -2.42 0.01 -5.26
CA CYS A 134 -3.21 -1.05 -4.65
C CYS A 134 -4.67 -0.94 -5.08
N VAL A 135 -5.01 -1.59 -6.18
CA VAL A 135 -6.34 -1.46 -6.82
C VAL A 135 -7.49 -2.02 -5.98
N GLY A 136 -7.23 -2.91 -5.03
CA GLY A 136 -8.24 -3.44 -4.09
C GLY A 136 -8.80 -2.37 -3.14
N LEU A 137 -8.04 -1.31 -2.87
CA LEU A 137 -8.51 -0.17 -2.09
C LEU A 137 -9.50 0.72 -2.86
N ARG A 138 -9.79 0.38 -4.11
CA ARG A 138 -10.84 1.05 -4.87
C ARG A 138 -12.18 0.78 -4.22
N ASP A 139 -12.80 1.84 -3.76
CA ASP A 139 -14.21 1.76 -3.45
C ASP A 139 -15.02 1.76 -4.74
N LEU A 140 -15.18 0.56 -5.28
CA LEU A 140 -15.96 0.33 -6.49
C LEU A 140 -17.44 0.13 -6.19
N ASN A 141 -17.89 0.27 -4.94
CA ASN A 141 -19.27 0.03 -4.60
C ASN A 141 -20.13 1.24 -4.99
N ARG A 142 -20.35 1.36 -6.32
CA ARG A 142 -21.32 2.30 -6.92
C ARG A 142 -22.75 2.09 -6.41
N SER A 143 -23.02 1.04 -5.62
CA SER A 143 -24.34 0.75 -5.09
C SER A 143 -24.67 1.53 -3.81
N ASP A 144 -23.66 1.96 -3.04
CA ASP A 144 -23.87 2.79 -1.86
C ASP A 144 -23.92 4.26 -2.28
N LYS A 145 -25.08 4.68 -2.77
CA LYS A 145 -25.40 6.07 -3.16
C LYS A 145 -24.75 7.09 -2.21
N GLY A 146 -23.54 7.57 -2.55
CA GLY A 146 -22.88 8.70 -1.90
C GLY A 146 -22.07 8.41 -0.64
N LYS A 147 -21.86 7.17 -0.24
CA LYS A 147 -20.92 6.82 0.84
C LYS A 147 -19.61 6.30 0.24
N LEU A 148 -18.64 7.18 0.10
CA LEU A 148 -17.27 6.77 -0.19
C LEU A 148 -16.75 6.00 1.03
N ARG A 149 -16.65 4.68 0.93
CA ARG A 149 -15.83 3.90 1.86
C ARG A 149 -14.39 4.24 1.51
N ASN A 150 -13.74 5.02 2.34
CA ASN A 150 -12.34 5.32 2.13
C ASN A 150 -11.50 4.44 3.03
N ALA A 151 -10.62 3.66 2.44
CA ALA A 151 -9.68 2.82 3.18
C ALA A 151 -8.83 3.61 4.19
N VAL A 152 -8.59 4.89 3.94
CA VAL A 152 -7.83 5.76 4.86
C VAL A 152 -8.50 5.90 6.21
N THR A 153 -9.85 5.94 6.27
CA THR A 153 -10.57 6.06 7.56
C THR A 153 -10.49 4.80 8.41
N THR A 154 -10.07 3.68 7.83
CA THR A 154 -9.83 2.44 8.59
C THR A 154 -8.45 2.41 9.25
N LEU A 155 -7.55 3.34 8.88
CA LEU A 155 -6.21 3.43 9.47
C LEU A 155 -6.26 4.27 10.74
N HIS A 156 -5.87 3.69 11.88
CA HIS A 156 -5.88 4.36 13.18
C HIS A 156 -4.85 3.76 14.15
N GLY A 157 -4.66 4.41 15.32
CA GLY A 157 -3.82 3.84 16.38
C GLY A 157 -2.33 3.72 16.03
N LEU A 158 -1.80 4.67 15.26
CA LEU A 158 -0.38 4.74 14.88
C LEU A 158 0.26 5.99 15.47
N PRO A 159 0.51 6.03 16.79
CA PRO A 159 0.94 7.24 17.49
C PRO A 159 2.31 7.75 17.01
N ASN A 160 3.13 6.90 16.42
CA ASN A 160 4.48 7.23 15.95
C ASN A 160 4.56 7.54 14.46
N LEU A 161 3.43 7.57 13.75
CA LEU A 161 3.44 7.73 12.29
C LEU A 161 3.93 9.13 11.89
N LYS A 162 5.06 9.18 11.19
CA LYS A 162 5.72 10.38 10.67
C LYS A 162 5.60 10.52 9.16
N SER A 163 5.45 9.41 8.45
CA SER A 163 5.40 9.40 6.98
C SER A 163 4.24 8.58 6.45
N LEU A 164 3.37 9.20 5.66
CA LEU A 164 2.28 8.53 4.95
C LEU A 164 2.35 8.83 3.47
N THR A 165 2.48 7.79 2.66
CA THR A 165 2.47 7.88 1.20
C THR A 165 1.32 7.06 0.64
N LEU A 166 0.39 7.75 -0.01
CA LEU A 166 -0.73 7.17 -0.74
C LEU A 166 -0.62 7.64 -2.20
N TYR A 167 -0.14 6.78 -3.11
CA TYR A 167 0.02 7.18 -4.51
C TYR A 167 -0.47 6.09 -5.46
N HIS A 168 -0.96 6.49 -6.61
CA HIS A 168 -1.57 5.60 -7.61
C HIS A 168 -2.59 4.62 -7.00
N SER A 169 -2.95 4.87 -5.75
CA SER A 169 -4.00 4.15 -5.07
C SER A 169 -5.29 4.90 -5.32
N PRO A 170 -6.35 4.21 -5.63
CA PRO A 170 -7.64 4.82 -5.92
C PRO A 170 -8.35 5.32 -4.66
N VAL A 171 -7.61 5.79 -3.72
CA VAL A 171 -8.13 6.37 -2.48
C VAL A 171 -8.57 7.80 -2.81
N VAL A 172 -9.86 8.03 -2.87
CA VAL A 172 -10.42 9.37 -3.01
C VAL A 172 -10.36 10.05 -1.65
N LEU A 173 -9.69 11.18 -1.58
CA LEU A 173 -9.63 12.00 -0.38
C LEU A 173 -10.54 13.21 -0.53
N ASP A 174 -11.22 13.55 0.55
CA ASP A 174 -11.96 14.79 0.75
C ASP A 174 -11.52 15.47 2.05
N ASP A 175 -12.16 16.58 2.39
CA ASP A 175 -11.85 17.34 3.60
C ASP A 175 -12.02 16.51 4.89
N ALA A 176 -13.00 15.61 4.91
CA ALA A 176 -13.22 14.73 6.08
C ALA A 176 -12.06 13.74 6.27
N HIS A 177 -11.49 13.25 5.17
CA HIS A 177 -10.32 12.38 5.21
C HIS A 177 -9.06 13.11 5.67
N LEU A 178 -8.84 14.35 5.23
CA LEU A 178 -7.74 15.17 5.73
C LEU A 178 -7.91 15.49 7.23
N ALA A 179 -9.13 15.76 7.66
CA ALA A 179 -9.43 15.95 9.08
C ALA A 179 -9.15 14.67 9.88
N HIS A 180 -9.52 13.49 9.37
CA HIS A 180 -9.20 12.20 9.97
C HIS A 180 -7.68 12.01 10.10
N LEU A 181 -6.92 12.20 9.03
CA LEU A 181 -5.46 12.08 9.06
C LEU A 181 -4.83 13.00 10.11
N THR A 182 -5.31 14.24 10.19
CA THR A 182 -4.83 15.25 11.13
C THR A 182 -5.10 14.85 12.57
N ALA A 183 -6.26 14.26 12.85
CA ALA A 183 -6.66 13.83 14.19
C ALA A 183 -5.93 12.54 14.62
N GLN A 184 -5.73 11.60 13.70
CA GLN A 184 -5.16 10.29 14.00
C GLN A 184 -3.63 10.29 14.07
N PHE A 185 -2.96 11.17 13.30
CA PHE A 185 -1.51 11.12 13.11
C PHE A 185 -0.85 12.48 13.41
N PRO A 186 -0.87 12.94 14.67
CA PRO A 186 -0.40 14.28 15.04
C PRO A 186 1.11 14.50 14.83
N LEU A 187 1.89 13.43 14.67
CA LEU A 187 3.34 13.50 14.41
C LEU A 187 3.71 13.43 12.93
N LEU A 188 2.73 13.54 12.02
CA LEU A 188 2.98 13.39 10.60
C LEU A 188 3.84 14.54 10.05
N GLU A 189 5.04 14.20 9.58
CA GLU A 189 6.04 15.11 9.03
C GLU A 189 6.12 15.07 7.50
N SER A 190 5.73 13.93 6.90
CA SER A 190 5.76 13.73 5.45
C SER A 190 4.45 13.14 4.97
N LEU A 191 3.81 13.82 4.02
CA LEU A 191 2.57 13.37 3.40
C LEU A 191 2.68 13.40 1.88
N ARG A 192 2.39 12.27 1.24
CA ARG A 192 2.18 12.19 -0.20
C ARG A 192 0.77 11.75 -0.51
N ILE A 193 0.07 12.57 -1.28
CA ILE A 193 -1.33 12.37 -1.64
C ILE A 193 -1.47 12.46 -3.16
N ASP A 194 -2.21 11.53 -3.74
CA ASP A 194 -2.65 11.60 -5.12
C ASP A 194 -4.09 12.11 -5.16
N PHE A 195 -4.27 13.32 -5.68
CA PHE A 195 -5.59 13.95 -5.87
C PHE A 195 -6.19 13.66 -7.26
N ALA A 196 -5.48 12.88 -8.10
CA ALA A 196 -5.99 12.55 -9.41
C ALA A 196 -7.29 11.77 -9.27
N PRO A 197 -8.43 12.34 -9.71
CA PRO A 197 -9.68 11.61 -9.68
C PRO A 197 -9.54 10.41 -10.61
N LEU A 198 -9.85 9.22 -10.12
CA LEU A 198 -10.20 8.14 -11.03
C LEU A 198 -11.40 8.60 -11.85
N ALA A 199 -11.40 8.26 -13.13
CA ALA A 199 -12.44 8.70 -14.05
C ALA A 199 -13.84 8.62 -13.42
N GLY A 200 -14.48 9.77 -13.20
CA GLY A 200 -15.81 9.92 -12.62
C GLY A 200 -15.88 10.11 -11.10
N LEU A 201 -14.76 10.20 -10.38
CA LEU A 201 -14.74 10.57 -8.97
C LEU A 201 -13.98 11.90 -8.82
N GLN A 202 -14.64 12.91 -8.29
CA GLN A 202 -13.98 14.18 -7.94
C GLN A 202 -13.40 14.06 -6.52
N ALA A 203 -12.12 14.34 -6.37
CA ALA A 203 -11.56 14.58 -5.06
C ALA A 203 -12.16 15.85 -4.49
N GLY A 204 -12.87 15.74 -3.38
CA GLY A 204 -13.57 16.87 -2.75
C GLY A 204 -12.68 17.68 -1.81
N ILE A 205 -11.35 17.74 -2.04
CA ILE A 205 -10.46 18.52 -1.19
C ILE A 205 -10.58 19.99 -1.56
N THR A 206 -11.00 20.77 -0.57
CA THR A 206 -11.10 22.24 -0.66
C THR A 206 -9.89 22.91 -0.01
N PRO A 207 -9.73 24.24 -0.22
CA PRO A 207 -8.74 25.00 0.55
C PRO A 207 -8.91 24.86 2.08
N ALA A 208 -10.15 24.71 2.56
CA ALA A 208 -10.43 24.53 3.99
C ALA A 208 -9.90 23.16 4.50
N GLY A 209 -10.08 22.09 3.73
CA GLY A 209 -9.52 20.78 4.03
C GLY A 209 -7.99 20.79 4.09
N LEU A 210 -7.35 21.47 3.11
CA LEU A 210 -5.89 21.64 3.13
C LEU A 210 -5.42 22.46 4.33
N ALA A 211 -6.19 23.44 4.78
CA ALA A 211 -5.87 24.23 5.97
C ALA A 211 -5.83 23.36 7.24
N ALA A 212 -6.53 22.23 7.28
CA ALA A 212 -6.44 21.31 8.41
C ALA A 212 -5.01 20.76 8.61
N LEU A 213 -4.23 20.61 7.53
CA LEU A 213 -2.84 20.16 7.56
C LEU A 213 -1.90 21.11 8.32
N GLN A 214 -2.30 22.38 8.54
CA GLN A 214 -1.52 23.37 9.30
C GLN A 214 -1.33 22.97 10.77
N LYS A 215 -2.12 22.03 11.28
CA LYS A 215 -2.02 21.50 12.65
C LYS A 215 -0.89 20.46 12.79
N LEU A 216 -0.34 19.96 11.68
CA LEU A 216 0.69 18.94 11.66
C LEU A 216 2.09 19.56 11.59
N PRO A 217 3.13 18.89 12.11
CA PRO A 217 4.53 19.29 11.96
C PRO A 217 5.06 18.95 10.55
N LEU A 218 4.24 19.19 9.52
CA LEU A 218 4.48 18.72 8.16
C LEU A 218 5.64 19.49 7.50
N THR A 219 6.74 18.80 7.26
CA THR A 219 7.93 19.35 6.58
C THR A 219 7.96 19.04 5.10
N THR A 220 7.31 17.95 4.68
CA THR A 220 7.27 17.53 3.27
C THR A 220 5.83 17.26 2.84
N LEU A 221 5.41 17.93 1.79
CA LEU A 221 4.13 17.68 1.13
C LEU A 221 4.36 17.36 -0.34
N LYS A 222 3.87 16.20 -0.81
CA LYS A 222 3.86 15.82 -2.22
C LYS A 222 2.43 15.69 -2.68
N VAL A 223 2.11 16.41 -3.76
CA VAL A 223 0.74 16.49 -4.30
C VAL A 223 0.76 16.09 -5.77
N GLU A 224 -0.10 15.17 -6.13
CA GLU A 224 -0.37 14.73 -7.49
C GLU A 224 -1.83 15.07 -7.87
N GLY A 225 -2.14 15.20 -9.16
CA GLY A 225 -3.53 15.41 -9.59
C GLY A 225 -4.09 16.82 -9.37
N LEU A 226 -3.32 17.85 -9.67
CA LEU A 226 -3.58 19.26 -9.35
C LEU A 226 -4.61 19.97 -10.26
N LYS A 227 -5.41 19.25 -11.06
CA LYS A 227 -6.28 19.85 -12.09
C LYS A 227 -7.15 21.01 -11.58
N ASP A 228 -7.68 20.85 -10.37
CA ASP A 228 -8.64 21.80 -9.81
C ASP A 228 -8.02 22.69 -8.71
N PHE A 229 -6.68 22.71 -8.62
CA PHE A 229 -5.98 23.54 -7.64
C PHE A 229 -5.99 25.01 -8.05
N THR A 230 -6.64 25.82 -7.23
CA THR A 230 -6.72 27.29 -7.38
C THR A 230 -5.67 27.98 -6.51
N ALA A 231 -5.55 29.31 -6.65
CA ALA A 231 -4.71 30.14 -5.77
C ALA A 231 -5.07 29.94 -4.28
N ALA A 232 -6.34 29.73 -3.94
CA ALA A 232 -6.79 29.51 -2.57
C ALA A 232 -6.23 28.19 -1.97
N HIS A 233 -6.08 27.13 -2.77
CA HIS A 233 -5.43 25.89 -2.32
C HIS A 233 -3.95 26.14 -1.99
N PHE A 234 -3.23 26.88 -2.83
CA PHE A 234 -1.84 27.24 -2.56
C PHE A 234 -1.69 28.14 -1.33
N GLN A 235 -2.63 29.07 -1.09
CA GLN A 235 -2.68 29.88 0.12
C GLN A 235 -2.86 29.01 1.37
N ALA A 236 -3.73 28.00 1.32
CA ALA A 236 -3.91 27.05 2.42
C ALA A 236 -2.61 26.27 2.71
N ILE A 237 -1.91 25.79 1.67
CA ILE A 237 -0.61 25.13 1.80
C ILE A 237 0.44 26.10 2.36
N ALA A 238 0.44 27.36 1.94
CA ALA A 238 1.37 28.38 2.45
C ALA A 238 1.23 28.60 3.97
N GLY A 239 0.06 28.34 4.53
CA GLY A 239 -0.20 28.38 5.96
C GLY A 239 0.49 27.30 6.78
N ILE A 240 1.00 26.22 6.16
CA ILE A 240 1.74 25.15 6.84
C ILE A 240 3.15 25.68 7.20
N LYS A 241 3.31 26.21 8.41
CA LYS A 241 4.52 26.92 8.84
C LYS A 241 5.78 26.05 8.87
N SER A 242 5.61 24.76 9.20
CA SER A 242 6.70 23.77 9.25
C SER A 242 7.18 23.31 7.87
N LEU A 243 6.43 23.59 6.79
CA LEU A 243 6.73 23.09 5.45
C LEU A 243 8.09 23.58 4.95
N LYS A 244 8.91 22.64 4.48
CA LYS A 244 10.24 22.87 3.89
C LYS A 244 10.28 22.48 2.41
N THR A 245 9.50 21.45 2.05
CA THR A 245 9.51 20.90 0.68
C THR A 245 8.07 20.71 0.18
N LEU A 246 7.78 21.28 -0.97
CA LEU A 246 6.55 21.07 -1.72
C LEU A 246 6.88 20.44 -3.08
N SER A 247 6.41 19.23 -3.33
CA SER A 247 6.56 18.57 -4.64
C SER A 247 5.20 18.50 -5.34
N LEU A 248 5.14 19.00 -6.56
CA LEU A 248 3.93 19.09 -7.37
C LEU A 248 4.10 18.23 -8.62
N ASP A 249 3.29 17.19 -8.76
CA ASP A 249 3.30 16.35 -9.97
C ASP A 249 2.27 16.86 -10.98
N THR A 250 2.75 17.53 -12.01
CA THR A 250 1.92 18.13 -13.07
C THR A 250 2.00 17.37 -14.39
N ARG A 251 2.65 16.21 -14.42
CA ARG A 251 2.91 15.44 -15.65
C ARG A 251 1.64 15.06 -16.42
N LYS A 252 0.55 14.82 -15.72
CA LYS A 252 -0.71 14.38 -16.30
C LYS A 252 -1.71 15.50 -16.51
N GLN A 253 -1.48 16.68 -15.94
CA GLN A 253 -2.43 17.79 -15.93
C GLN A 253 -1.71 19.12 -15.82
N PRO A 254 -2.13 20.15 -16.58
CA PRO A 254 -1.54 21.47 -16.44
C PRO A 254 -1.79 22.02 -15.02
N ALA A 255 -0.74 22.52 -14.41
CA ALA A 255 -0.87 23.21 -13.14
C ALA A 255 -1.17 24.71 -13.35
N ASN A 256 -1.76 25.32 -12.34
CA ASN A 256 -1.90 26.77 -12.29
C ASN A 256 -0.52 27.41 -12.02
N THR A 257 0.16 27.79 -13.10
CA THR A 257 1.54 28.31 -13.03
C THR A 257 1.63 29.64 -12.27
N GLU A 258 0.60 30.51 -12.39
CA GLU A 258 0.52 31.77 -11.66
C GLU A 258 0.40 31.53 -10.15
N ALA A 259 -0.46 30.61 -9.74
CA ALA A 259 -0.63 30.27 -8.34
C ALA A 259 0.64 29.64 -7.73
N ILE A 260 1.38 28.82 -8.52
CA ILE A 260 2.67 28.28 -8.10
C ILE A 260 3.71 29.40 -7.97
N ALA A 261 3.75 30.36 -8.90
CA ALA A 261 4.66 31.50 -8.81
C ALA A 261 4.36 32.38 -7.59
N ALA A 262 3.07 32.65 -7.35
CA ALA A 262 2.63 33.39 -6.17
C ALA A 262 3.00 32.67 -4.87
N PHE A 263 2.85 31.33 -4.81
CA PHE A 263 3.28 30.53 -3.67
C PHE A 263 4.79 30.65 -3.42
N LYS A 264 5.62 30.53 -4.47
CA LYS A 264 7.09 30.66 -4.35
C LYS A 264 7.49 32.05 -3.84
N THR A 265 6.77 33.10 -4.22
CA THR A 265 6.98 34.45 -3.72
C THR A 265 6.58 34.59 -2.24
N ALA A 266 5.44 33.99 -1.86
CA ALA A 266 4.93 34.04 -0.49
C ALA A 266 5.75 33.16 0.50
N ARG A 267 6.36 32.09 0.00
CA ARG A 267 7.11 31.10 0.79
C ARG A 267 8.47 30.80 0.15
N PRO A 268 9.40 31.80 0.09
CA PRO A 268 10.73 31.62 -0.47
C PRO A 268 11.59 30.63 0.37
N ASP A 269 11.20 30.35 1.59
CA ASP A 269 11.79 29.38 2.51
C ASP A 269 11.43 27.92 2.17
N VAL A 270 10.43 27.70 1.29
CA VAL A 270 9.99 26.37 0.88
C VAL A 270 10.59 26.00 -0.47
N GLU A 271 11.29 24.89 -0.52
CA GLU A 271 11.78 24.32 -1.78
C GLU A 271 10.63 23.71 -2.57
N VAL A 272 10.37 24.25 -3.79
CA VAL A 272 9.25 23.79 -4.65
C VAL A 272 9.78 23.06 -5.88
N ALA A 273 9.59 21.75 -5.92
CA ALA A 273 9.83 20.90 -7.08
C ALA A 273 8.55 20.71 -7.88
N VAL A 274 8.61 20.99 -9.19
CA VAL A 274 7.48 20.80 -10.11
C VAL A 274 7.92 19.86 -11.22
N SER A 275 7.24 18.74 -11.40
CA SER A 275 7.49 17.87 -12.56
C SER A 275 6.81 18.46 -13.80
N GLN A 276 7.45 18.32 -14.95
CA GLN A 276 6.95 18.81 -16.23
C GLN A 276 6.43 17.63 -17.09
N PRO A 277 5.53 17.88 -18.03
CA PRO A 277 5.19 16.88 -19.04
C PRO A 277 6.46 16.37 -19.75
N GLY A 278 6.63 15.06 -19.77
CA GLY A 278 7.82 14.40 -20.34
C GLY A 278 8.91 14.01 -19.32
N ASP A 279 8.85 14.52 -18.10
CA ASP A 279 9.79 14.09 -17.04
C ASP A 279 9.63 12.60 -16.74
N LYS A 280 10.77 11.92 -16.60
CA LYS A 280 10.80 10.52 -16.15
C LYS A 280 10.86 10.47 -14.62
N GLY A 281 9.79 9.94 -14.02
CA GLY A 281 9.71 9.79 -12.56
C GLY A 281 9.08 10.97 -11.82
N PRO A 282 8.85 10.84 -10.51
CA PRO A 282 8.26 11.89 -9.69
C PRO A 282 9.21 13.09 -9.55
N PRO A 283 8.67 14.29 -9.23
CA PRO A 283 9.49 15.48 -9.03
C PRO A 283 10.55 15.21 -7.95
N GLN A 284 11.79 15.56 -8.27
CA GLN A 284 12.91 15.39 -7.36
C GLN A 284 13.35 16.76 -6.84
N VAL A 285 13.50 16.87 -5.54
CA VAL A 285 14.19 17.98 -4.90
C VAL A 285 15.68 17.78 -5.16
N LYS A 286 16.30 18.73 -5.82
CA LYS A 286 17.76 18.67 -6.03
C LYS A 286 18.43 18.79 -4.66
N LYS A 287 19.11 17.72 -4.23
CA LYS A 287 19.99 17.81 -3.06
C LYS A 287 21.09 18.84 -3.40
N LYS A 288 21.12 19.95 -2.66
CA LYS A 288 22.24 20.90 -2.68
C LYS A 288 23.44 20.30 -2.00
#